data_37149170a6fb8dbd130e7247ea809a41
#
_entry.id   37149170a6fb8dbd130e7247ea809a41
#
_cell.length_a   1.000
_cell.length_b   1.000
_cell.length_c   1.000
_cell.angle_alpha   90.00
_cell.angle_beta   90.00
_cell.angle_gamma   90.00
#
_symmetry.space_group_name_H-M   'P 1'
#
loop_
_entity.id
_entity.type
_entity.pdbx_description
1 polymer ?
#
loop_
_entity_poly.entity_id
_entity_poly.type
_entity_poly.pdbx_seq_one_letter_code
_entity_poly.pdbx_strand_id
1 'polypeptide(L)'
;MKEVLVVIGHRMGKGQAGARGVEKAGGKAIVIPGMAADMKLGDVMKENNADLGISFCGSGGAGALTAQNKYGYKAKYSLRSVEAACTAVKEGCQAVGLGFMDTEELGERVVQAWREVHGEE
;
A
#
# COMPACT_ATOMS: atom_id res chain seq x y z
N MET A 1 -8.42 4.86 18.40
CA MET A 1 -7.42 4.75 17.33
C MET A 1 -8.11 4.30 16.06
N LYS A 2 -7.87 4.99 14.96
CA LYS A 2 -8.49 4.64 13.68
C LYS A 2 -7.92 3.33 13.15
N GLU A 3 -8.80 2.49 12.60
CA GLU A 3 -8.37 1.30 11.88
C GLU A 3 -7.93 1.72 10.47
N VAL A 4 -6.63 1.77 10.23
CA VAL A 4 -6.08 2.17 8.95
C VAL A 4 -6.42 1.10 7.91
N LEU A 5 -7.10 1.50 6.82
CA LEU A 5 -7.50 0.57 5.77
C LEU A 5 -6.47 0.61 4.65
N VAL A 6 -5.84 -0.53 4.39
CA VAL A 6 -4.78 -0.68 3.40
C VAL A 6 -5.21 -1.67 2.32
N VAL A 7 -5.16 -1.24 1.07
CA VAL A 7 -5.42 -2.12 -0.08
C VAL A 7 -4.09 -2.57 -0.65
N ILE A 8 -3.95 -3.87 -0.90
CA ILE A 8 -2.72 -4.45 -1.44
C ILE A 8 -3.03 -5.09 -2.80
N GLY A 9 -2.34 -4.61 -3.83
CA GLY A 9 -2.44 -5.15 -5.18
C GLY A 9 -1.09 -5.69 -5.62
N HIS A 10 -0.99 -7.01 -5.78
CA HIS A 10 0.24 -7.69 -6.15
C HIS A 10 0.09 -8.29 -7.55
N ARG A 11 1.09 -8.08 -8.42
CA ARG A 11 1.03 -8.55 -9.81
C ARG A 11 0.71 -10.04 -9.92
N MET A 12 1.18 -10.85 -8.97
CA MET A 12 0.97 -12.29 -8.96
C MET A 12 -0.18 -12.72 -8.06
N GLY A 13 -0.98 -11.80 -7.57
CA GLY A 13 -2.13 -12.12 -6.72
C GLY A 13 -1.77 -12.48 -5.29
N LYS A 14 -0.55 -12.13 -4.86
CA LYS A 14 -0.09 -12.37 -3.49
C LYS A 14 -0.38 -11.13 -2.62
N GLY A 15 0.33 -10.95 -1.53
CA GLY A 15 0.14 -9.80 -0.66
C GLY A 15 -0.22 -10.19 0.78
N GLN A 16 -0.31 -11.50 1.06
CA GLN A 16 -0.74 -11.99 2.35
C GLN A 16 0.25 -11.64 3.47
N ALA A 17 1.56 -11.59 3.17
CA ALA A 17 2.54 -11.23 4.18
C ALA A 17 2.38 -9.77 4.61
N GLY A 18 2.23 -8.87 3.65
CA GLY A 18 1.95 -7.46 3.97
C GLY A 18 0.64 -7.30 4.72
N ALA A 19 -0.38 -8.07 4.35
CA ALA A 19 -1.67 -8.03 5.05
C ALA A 19 -1.53 -8.42 6.52
N ARG A 20 -0.73 -9.45 6.80
CA ARG A 20 -0.49 -9.84 8.21
C ARG A 20 0.18 -8.72 8.99
N GLY A 21 1.12 -8.01 8.37
CA GLY A 21 1.78 -6.88 9.02
C GLY A 21 0.83 -5.73 9.28
N VAL A 22 -0.04 -5.42 8.32
CA VAL A 22 -1.06 -4.39 8.50
C VAL A 22 -1.95 -4.73 9.69
N GLU A 23 -2.41 -5.98 9.77
CA GLU A 23 -3.29 -6.41 10.87
C GLU A 23 -2.56 -6.44 12.20
N LYS A 24 -1.29 -6.82 12.20
CA LYS A 24 -0.45 -6.79 13.39
C LYS A 24 -0.32 -5.38 13.96
N ALA A 25 -0.31 -4.37 13.11
CA ALA A 25 -0.25 -2.97 13.53
C ALA A 25 -1.63 -2.39 13.84
N GLY A 26 -2.68 -3.21 13.85
CA GLY A 26 -4.04 -2.77 14.17
C GLY A 26 -4.80 -2.18 12.98
N GLY A 27 -4.32 -2.38 11.76
CA GLY A 27 -5.02 -1.96 10.57
C GLY A 27 -5.88 -3.07 9.98
N LYS A 28 -6.53 -2.75 8.87
CA LYS A 28 -7.32 -3.71 8.10
C LYS A 28 -6.76 -3.77 6.70
N ALA A 29 -6.54 -4.98 6.18
CA ALA A 29 -6.01 -5.16 4.84
C ALA A 29 -7.06 -5.75 3.91
N ILE A 30 -7.10 -5.23 2.68
CA ILE A 30 -7.85 -5.83 1.58
C ILE A 30 -6.81 -6.28 0.56
N VAL A 31 -6.67 -7.58 0.37
CA VAL A 31 -5.77 -8.15 -0.62
C VAL A 31 -6.58 -8.42 -1.89
N ILE A 32 -6.22 -7.75 -2.98
CA ILE A 32 -6.93 -7.95 -4.25
C ILE A 32 -6.53 -9.29 -4.83
N PRO A 33 -7.48 -10.18 -5.13
CA PRO A 33 -7.15 -11.51 -5.64
C PRO A 33 -6.78 -11.47 -7.13
N GLY A 34 -6.07 -12.47 -7.56
CA GLY A 34 -5.85 -12.75 -8.97
C GLY A 34 -4.60 -12.10 -9.55
N MET A 35 -4.29 -12.50 -10.79
CA MET A 35 -3.16 -11.98 -11.53
C MET A 35 -3.39 -10.52 -11.91
N ALA A 36 -2.30 -9.75 -11.98
CA ALA A 36 -2.32 -8.34 -12.33
C ALA A 36 -3.20 -7.50 -11.36
N ALA A 37 -3.32 -7.95 -10.12
CA ALA A 37 -4.12 -7.25 -9.11
C ALA A 37 -3.59 -5.84 -8.82
N ASP A 38 -2.29 -5.60 -9.03
CA ASP A 38 -1.69 -4.29 -8.87
C ASP A 38 -2.38 -3.22 -9.72
N MET A 39 -2.85 -3.59 -10.91
CA MET A 39 -3.49 -2.63 -11.81
C MET A 39 -4.90 -2.21 -11.34
N LYS A 40 -5.46 -2.95 -10.40
CA LYS A 40 -6.77 -2.64 -9.82
C LYS A 40 -6.66 -1.85 -8.51
N LEU A 41 -5.44 -1.50 -8.09
CA LEU A 41 -5.21 -0.88 -6.79
C LEU A 41 -6.05 0.39 -6.60
N GLY A 42 -5.96 1.32 -7.54
CA GLY A 42 -6.69 2.58 -7.43
C GLY A 42 -8.21 2.39 -7.39
N ASP A 43 -8.72 1.47 -8.22
CA ASP A 43 -10.16 1.20 -8.26
C ASP A 43 -10.66 0.69 -6.90
N VAL A 44 -9.94 -0.27 -6.32
CA VAL A 44 -10.35 -0.86 -5.04
C VAL A 44 -10.16 0.12 -3.89
N MET A 45 -9.10 0.95 -3.93
CA MET A 45 -8.92 2.02 -2.96
C MET A 45 -10.10 2.98 -2.99
N LYS A 46 -10.52 3.38 -4.19
CA LYS A 46 -11.61 4.34 -4.35
C LYS A 46 -12.93 3.75 -3.86
N GLU A 47 -13.22 2.51 -4.22
CA GLU A 47 -14.46 1.82 -3.82
C GLU A 47 -14.57 1.69 -2.30
N ASN A 48 -13.45 1.53 -1.62
CA ASN A 48 -13.43 1.28 -0.18
C ASN A 48 -13.02 2.50 0.64
N ASN A 49 -12.75 3.62 -0.01
CA ASN A 49 -12.27 4.82 0.65
C ASN A 49 -11.04 4.52 1.53
N ALA A 50 -10.07 3.83 0.94
CA ALA A 50 -8.91 3.34 1.67
C ALA A 50 -7.95 4.46 2.06
N ASP A 51 -7.22 4.26 3.16
CA ASP A 51 -6.23 5.21 3.64
C ASP A 51 -4.90 5.06 2.90
N LEU A 52 -4.53 3.83 2.57
CA LEU A 52 -3.28 3.52 1.88
C LEU A 52 -3.49 2.45 0.82
N GLY A 53 -2.64 2.47 -0.19
CA GLY A 53 -2.55 1.41 -1.17
C GLY A 53 -1.11 1.00 -1.37
N ILE A 54 -0.85 -0.30 -1.52
CA ILE A 54 0.48 -0.83 -1.79
C ILE A 54 0.41 -1.65 -3.07
N SER A 55 1.27 -1.31 -4.03
CA SER A 55 1.36 -2.01 -5.30
C SER A 55 2.69 -2.75 -5.39
N PHE A 56 2.64 -4.03 -5.76
CA PHE A 56 3.85 -4.83 -5.98
C PHE A 56 3.88 -5.34 -7.41
N CYS A 57 4.97 -5.05 -8.12
CA CYS A 57 5.23 -5.66 -9.42
C CYS A 57 6.72 -5.60 -9.74
N GLY A 58 7.13 -6.31 -10.79
CA GLY A 58 8.54 -6.39 -11.16
C GLY A 58 9.14 -5.05 -11.57
N SER A 59 8.33 -4.11 -12.03
CA SER A 59 8.79 -2.79 -12.48
C SER A 59 8.77 -1.72 -11.38
N GLY A 60 8.47 -2.10 -10.14
CA GLY A 60 8.51 -1.16 -9.03
C GLY A 60 7.17 -0.57 -8.64
N GLY A 61 6.07 -1.21 -8.99
CA GLY A 61 4.75 -0.79 -8.51
C GLY A 61 3.97 0.07 -9.47
N ALA A 62 3.82 -0.38 -10.70
CA ALA A 62 3.07 0.35 -11.74
C ALA A 62 1.63 0.66 -11.33
N GLY A 63 1.05 -0.15 -10.46
CA GLY A 63 -0.31 0.10 -9.96
C GLY A 63 -0.43 1.40 -9.19
N ALA A 64 0.62 1.82 -8.47
CA ALA A 64 0.61 3.09 -7.77
C ALA A 64 0.56 4.25 -8.76
N LEU A 65 1.32 4.16 -9.86
CA LEU A 65 1.29 5.18 -10.90
C LEU A 65 -0.09 5.24 -11.55
N THR A 66 -0.70 4.08 -11.82
CA THR A 66 -2.04 4.00 -12.40
C THR A 66 -3.07 4.66 -11.47
N ALA A 67 -2.98 4.41 -10.16
CA ALA A 67 -3.87 5.02 -9.19
C ALA A 67 -3.71 6.54 -9.17
N GLN A 68 -2.48 7.03 -9.28
CA GLN A 68 -2.22 8.47 -9.36
C GLN A 68 -2.86 9.07 -10.60
N ASN A 69 -2.67 8.43 -11.75
CA ASN A 69 -3.17 8.97 -13.02
C ASN A 69 -4.69 8.95 -13.09
N LYS A 70 -5.32 7.91 -12.55
CA LYS A 70 -6.76 7.74 -12.67
C LYS A 70 -7.56 8.52 -11.64
N TYR A 71 -7.05 8.59 -10.41
CA TYR A 71 -7.81 9.15 -9.28
C TYR A 71 -7.13 10.31 -8.57
N GLY A 72 -5.92 10.67 -8.98
CA GLY A 72 -5.20 11.78 -8.37
C GLY A 72 -4.62 11.47 -7.00
N TYR A 73 -4.46 10.20 -6.65
CA TYR A 73 -3.79 9.85 -5.39
C TYR A 73 -2.34 10.30 -5.43
N LYS A 74 -1.86 10.88 -4.33
CA LYS A 74 -0.44 11.18 -4.23
C LYS A 74 0.31 9.84 -4.09
N ALA A 75 1.23 9.57 -5.00
CA ALA A 75 1.88 8.27 -5.08
C ALA A 75 3.38 8.40 -5.33
N LYS A 76 4.13 7.42 -4.82
CA LYS A 76 5.51 7.19 -5.20
C LYS A 76 5.66 5.72 -5.56
N TYR A 77 6.50 5.44 -6.53
CA TYR A 77 6.73 4.09 -7.03
C TYR A 77 8.23 3.89 -7.26
N SER A 78 8.60 2.69 -7.66
CA SER A 78 10.02 2.28 -7.78
C SER A 78 10.75 2.36 -6.45
N LEU A 79 10.03 2.15 -5.35
CA LEU A 79 10.63 2.15 -4.02
C LEU A 79 11.34 0.82 -3.79
N ARG A 80 12.47 0.86 -3.08
CA ARG A 80 13.36 -0.30 -2.97
C ARG A 80 13.60 -0.77 -1.54
N SER A 81 12.90 -0.20 -0.58
CA SER A 81 13.08 -0.60 0.81
C SER A 81 11.85 -0.26 1.63
N VAL A 82 11.75 -0.88 2.79
CA VAL A 82 10.71 -0.56 3.76
C VAL A 82 10.83 0.89 4.20
N GLU A 83 12.05 1.36 4.45
CA GLU A 83 12.29 2.77 4.81
C GLU A 83 11.79 3.73 3.75
N ALA A 84 12.05 3.44 2.48
CA ALA A 84 11.60 4.31 1.40
C ALA A 84 10.08 4.39 1.35
N ALA A 85 9.40 3.26 1.56
CA ALA A 85 7.95 3.23 1.60
C ALA A 85 7.42 4.05 2.78
N CYS A 86 8.02 3.91 3.96
CA CYS A 86 7.62 4.66 5.14
C CYS A 86 7.83 6.16 4.95
N THR A 87 8.95 6.55 4.34
CA THR A 87 9.22 7.96 4.03
C THR A 87 8.15 8.51 3.10
N ALA A 88 7.78 7.76 2.06
CA ALA A 88 6.74 8.19 1.14
C ALA A 88 5.40 8.40 1.86
N VAL A 89 5.03 7.47 2.74
CA VAL A 89 3.80 7.60 3.53
C VAL A 89 3.87 8.83 4.43
N LYS A 90 5.00 9.08 5.07
CA LYS A 90 5.18 10.26 5.93
C LYS A 90 5.12 11.56 5.15
N GLU A 91 5.45 11.53 3.87
CA GLU A 91 5.34 12.70 2.99
C GLU A 91 3.91 12.93 2.48
N GLY A 92 2.98 12.07 2.87
CA GLY A 92 1.57 12.19 2.51
C GLY A 92 1.13 11.32 1.35
N CYS A 93 1.98 10.39 0.88
CA CYS A 93 1.56 9.51 -0.20
C CYS A 93 0.46 8.57 0.27
N GLN A 94 -0.53 8.39 -0.60
CA GLN A 94 -1.67 7.51 -0.37
C GLN A 94 -1.47 6.16 -1.06
N ALA A 95 -0.61 6.10 -2.06
CA ALA A 95 -0.27 4.87 -2.76
C ALA A 95 1.24 4.77 -2.90
N VAL A 96 1.79 3.59 -2.61
CA VAL A 96 3.22 3.35 -2.74
C VAL A 96 3.44 2.10 -3.58
N GLY A 97 4.43 2.15 -4.46
CA GLY A 97 4.77 1.06 -5.36
C GLY A 97 6.16 0.54 -5.12
N LEU A 98 6.28 -0.77 -4.96
CA LEU A 98 7.54 -1.43 -4.73
C LEU A 98 7.70 -2.60 -5.71
N GLY A 99 8.90 -3.15 -5.78
CA GLY A 99 9.11 -4.43 -6.41
C GLY A 99 8.45 -5.53 -5.61
N PHE A 100 8.82 -6.78 -5.85
CA PHE A 100 8.21 -7.91 -5.12
C PHE A 100 8.78 -8.00 -3.71
N MET A 101 8.37 -7.08 -2.85
CA MET A 101 8.86 -6.97 -1.47
C MET A 101 7.73 -7.16 -0.47
N ASP A 102 6.83 -8.09 -0.75
CA ASP A 102 5.69 -8.37 0.13
C ASP A 102 6.18 -9.04 1.42
N THR A 103 6.31 -8.24 2.48
CA THR A 103 6.76 -8.73 3.78
C THR A 103 5.84 -8.23 4.88
N GLU A 104 5.83 -8.97 5.99
CA GLU A 104 5.07 -8.56 7.17
C GLU A 104 5.59 -7.24 7.72
N GLU A 105 6.90 -7.07 7.73
CA GLU A 105 7.52 -5.82 8.20
C GLU A 105 7.02 -4.61 7.42
N LEU A 106 6.93 -4.71 6.10
CA LEU A 106 6.45 -3.62 5.27
C LEU A 106 5.03 -3.20 5.68
N GLY A 107 4.13 -4.18 5.79
CA GLY A 107 2.75 -3.90 6.15
C GLY A 107 2.62 -3.23 7.51
N GLU A 108 3.35 -3.74 8.48
CA GLU A 108 3.32 -3.18 9.83
C GLU A 108 3.87 -1.76 9.86
N ARG A 109 4.99 -1.53 9.23
CA ARG A 109 5.67 -0.24 9.29
C ARG A 109 4.98 0.87 8.52
N VAL A 110 4.32 0.55 7.39
CA VAL A 110 3.59 1.61 6.66
C VAL A 110 2.36 2.08 7.44
N VAL A 111 1.71 1.18 8.17
CA VAL A 111 0.59 1.57 9.05
C VAL A 111 1.09 2.48 10.17
N GLN A 112 2.22 2.13 10.78
CA GLN A 112 2.82 2.95 11.84
C GLN A 112 3.21 4.33 11.29
N ALA A 113 3.81 4.38 10.10
CA ALA A 113 4.19 5.64 9.46
C ALA A 113 2.98 6.52 9.17
N TRP A 114 1.89 5.92 8.71
CA TRP A 114 0.65 6.65 8.46
C TRP A 114 0.12 7.30 9.74
N ARG A 115 0.13 6.54 10.83
CA ARG A 115 -0.35 7.04 12.12
C ARG A 115 0.50 8.18 12.65
N GLU A 116 1.82 8.15 12.44
CA GLU A 116 2.71 9.22 12.89
C GLU A 116 2.31 10.57 12.30
N VAL A 117 1.99 10.62 11.01
CA VAL A 117 1.69 11.90 10.34
C VAL A 117 0.22 12.30 10.45
N HIS A 118 -0.65 11.36 10.80
CA HIS A 118 -2.07 11.67 10.97
C HIS A 118 -2.47 11.82 12.44
N GLY A 119 -1.50 11.80 13.35
CA GLY A 119 -1.77 11.99 14.78
C GLY A 119 -2.45 10.82 15.45
N GLU A 120 -2.42 9.65 14.82
CA GLU A 120 -3.01 8.42 15.37
C GLU A 120 -1.99 7.61 16.14
N GLU A 121 -2.37 7.07 17.26
CA GLU A 121 -1.45 6.30 18.10
C GLU A 121 -2.02 4.93 18.47
#